data_2c8752c1b1dc19db85449c7f88c66af0
#
_entry.id   2c8752c1b1dc19db85449c7f88c66af0
#
_cell.length_a   1.000
_cell.length_b   1.000
_cell.length_c   1.000
_cell.angle_alpha   90.00
_cell.angle_beta   90.00
_cell.angle_gamma   90.00
#
_symmetry.space_group_name_H-M   'P 1'
#
loop_
_entity.id
_entity.type
_entity.pdbx_description
1 polymer ?
#
loop_
_entity_poly.entity_id
_entity_poly.type
_entity_poly.pdbx_seq_one_letter_code
_entity_poly.pdbx_strand_id
1 'polypeptide(L)'
;MDQRGLIAEYAEKIAELPYSAGPAPRIIFKKDGKIYMTRKGTDFRYISDEDICEVSGKLDQLDTVEAAALMRLKKQKAMILARTPFVGKYIEAGKPIGACLDDMAQIIGRRVPIVHRSVREIQNGLETSSAVLLKGRYAVTCGRTLYEAYTALLVLEKSAKVNVKASVIGGARHIGKLDCRLMRNFYLYRYSKSEKELDDDIEG
;
A
#
# COMPACT_ATOMS: atom_id res chain seq x y z
N MET A 1 14.24 -9.19 14.66
CA MET A 1 14.65 -8.92 13.24
C MET A 1 14.85 -7.44 13.10
N ASP A 2 15.96 -6.99 12.53
CA ASP A 2 16.16 -5.57 12.33
C ASP A 2 15.26 -5.05 11.18
N GLN A 3 15.23 -3.73 10.99
CA GLN A 3 14.32 -3.11 10.01
C GLN A 3 14.73 -3.44 8.57
N ARG A 4 16.03 -3.63 8.31
CA ARG A 4 16.54 -3.97 6.99
C ARG A 4 16.17 -5.39 6.60
N GLY A 5 16.38 -6.35 7.50
CA GLY A 5 15.97 -7.75 7.29
C GLY A 5 14.45 -7.89 7.06
N LEU A 6 13.64 -7.13 7.79
CA LEU A 6 12.19 -7.11 7.56
C LEU A 6 11.81 -6.55 6.17
N ILE A 7 12.46 -5.48 5.73
CA ILE A 7 12.23 -4.89 4.39
C ILE A 7 12.68 -5.87 3.31
N ALA A 8 13.84 -6.53 3.48
CA ALA A 8 14.34 -7.52 2.53
C ALA A 8 13.37 -8.70 2.38
N GLU A 9 12.84 -9.25 3.47
CA GLU A 9 11.82 -10.31 3.44
C GLU A 9 10.60 -9.93 2.61
N TYR A 10 10.08 -8.70 2.78
CA TYR A 10 8.93 -8.26 1.99
C TYR A 10 9.31 -7.91 0.55
N ALA A 11 10.52 -7.46 0.29
CA ALA A 11 11.00 -7.24 -1.07
C ALA A 11 11.05 -8.56 -1.86
N GLU A 12 11.56 -9.64 -1.27
CA GLU A 12 11.55 -10.99 -1.86
C GLU A 12 10.12 -11.46 -2.18
N LYS A 13 9.19 -11.34 -1.23
CA LYS A 13 7.78 -11.67 -1.46
C LYS A 13 7.16 -10.83 -2.59
N ILE A 14 7.54 -9.57 -2.70
CA ILE A 14 7.07 -8.69 -3.77
C ILE A 14 7.72 -9.09 -5.10
N ALA A 15 8.99 -9.53 -5.13
CA ALA A 15 9.67 -9.97 -6.33
C ALA A 15 8.99 -11.14 -7.04
N GLU A 16 8.24 -11.97 -6.31
CA GLU A 16 7.47 -13.09 -6.86
C GLU A 16 6.18 -12.65 -7.58
N LEU A 17 5.76 -11.39 -7.39
CA LEU A 17 4.54 -10.89 -8.01
C LEU A 17 4.78 -10.52 -9.48
N PRO A 18 3.77 -10.69 -10.35
CA PRO A 18 3.85 -10.19 -11.71
C PRO A 18 3.78 -8.65 -11.71
N TYR A 19 4.58 -8.02 -12.57
CA TYR A 19 4.59 -6.57 -12.80
C TYR A 19 4.22 -6.23 -14.24
N SER A 20 3.64 -5.05 -14.42
CA SER A 20 3.52 -4.40 -15.72
C SER A 20 4.70 -3.46 -15.97
N ALA A 21 4.91 -3.06 -17.22
CA ALA A 21 5.91 -2.05 -17.56
C ALA A 21 5.73 -0.77 -16.72
N GLY A 22 6.81 -0.27 -16.14
CA GLY A 22 6.79 0.90 -15.28
C GLY A 22 7.97 0.96 -14.32
N PRO A 23 7.93 1.87 -13.36
CA PRO A 23 8.97 1.97 -12.33
C PRO A 23 9.08 0.70 -11.50
N ALA A 24 10.31 0.33 -11.13
CA ALA A 24 10.58 -0.77 -10.20
C ALA A 24 9.84 -0.55 -8.86
N PRO A 25 9.43 -1.63 -8.18
CA PRO A 25 8.76 -1.52 -6.90
C PRO A 25 9.67 -0.88 -5.85
N ARG A 26 9.06 -0.25 -4.84
CA ARG A 26 9.78 0.32 -3.69
C ARG A 26 9.03 0.04 -2.41
N ILE A 27 9.77 -0.10 -1.33
CA ILE A 27 9.26 -0.18 0.04
C ILE A 27 9.73 1.05 0.79
N ILE A 28 8.84 1.65 1.58
CA ILE A 28 9.12 2.74 2.51
C ILE A 28 8.54 2.36 3.86
N PHE A 29 9.36 2.39 4.90
CA PHE A 29 8.98 2.00 6.25
C PHE A 29 9.42 3.03 7.27
N LYS A 30 8.50 3.44 8.14
CA LYS A 30 8.73 4.42 9.21
C LYS A 30 8.79 3.71 10.55
N LYS A 31 9.91 3.85 11.27
CA LYS A 31 10.05 3.35 12.63
C LYS A 31 10.99 4.24 13.44
N ASP A 32 10.67 4.49 14.70
CA ASP A 32 11.48 5.22 15.68
C ASP A 32 12.00 6.58 15.16
N GLY A 33 11.12 7.32 14.46
CA GLY A 33 11.44 8.62 13.88
C GLY A 33 12.32 8.60 12.63
N LYS A 34 12.70 7.40 12.15
CA LYS A 34 13.50 7.19 10.94
C LYS A 34 12.65 6.66 9.80
N ILE A 35 13.11 6.90 8.58
CA ILE A 35 12.58 6.29 7.36
C ILE A 35 13.62 5.32 6.80
N TYR A 36 13.19 4.10 6.59
CA TYR A 36 13.91 3.08 5.84
C TYR A 36 13.26 2.94 4.47
N MET A 37 14.03 2.94 3.40
CA MET A 37 13.48 2.78 2.07
C MET A 37 14.45 2.06 1.14
N THR A 38 13.90 1.25 0.23
CA THR A 38 14.69 0.64 -0.84
C THR A 38 15.15 1.70 -1.82
N ARG A 39 16.39 1.59 -2.34
CA ARG A 39 16.92 2.48 -3.39
C ARG A 39 16.07 2.38 -4.65
N LYS A 40 16.08 3.44 -5.44
CA LYS A 40 15.37 3.46 -6.71
C LYS A 40 16.05 2.53 -7.70
N GLY A 41 15.28 1.62 -8.31
CA GLY A 41 15.77 0.67 -9.30
C GLY A 41 16.35 -0.61 -8.72
N THR A 42 16.30 -0.83 -7.39
CA THR A 42 16.71 -2.09 -6.76
C THR A 42 15.93 -3.27 -7.36
N ASP A 43 16.65 -4.30 -7.73
CA ASP A 43 16.05 -5.59 -8.11
C ASP A 43 15.76 -6.40 -6.83
N PHE A 44 14.51 -6.53 -6.49
CA PHE A 44 14.07 -7.20 -5.27
C PHE A 44 14.40 -8.70 -5.22
N ARG A 45 14.77 -9.31 -6.34
CA ARG A 45 15.24 -10.72 -6.37
C ARG A 45 16.65 -10.90 -5.78
N TYR A 46 17.41 -9.81 -5.68
CA TYR A 46 18.80 -9.80 -5.22
C TYR A 46 19.05 -8.66 -4.22
N ILE A 47 18.04 -8.34 -3.43
CA ILE A 47 18.12 -7.23 -2.46
C ILE A 47 19.15 -7.54 -1.37
N SER A 48 19.94 -6.54 -1.02
CA SER A 48 20.91 -6.55 0.06
C SER A 48 20.69 -5.39 1.03
N ASP A 49 21.36 -5.40 2.16
CA ASP A 49 21.29 -4.30 3.14
C ASP A 49 21.76 -2.95 2.57
N GLU A 50 22.66 -2.96 1.59
CA GLU A 50 23.15 -1.76 0.91
C GLU A 50 22.07 -1.09 0.04
N ASP A 51 21.07 -1.86 -0.40
CA ASP A 51 19.95 -1.37 -1.17
C ASP A 51 18.90 -0.66 -0.31
N ILE A 52 19.05 -0.69 1.02
CA ILE A 52 18.11 -0.10 1.97
C ILE A 52 18.75 1.11 2.63
N CYS A 53 18.25 2.29 2.26
CA CYS A 53 18.69 3.56 2.85
C CYS A 53 17.93 3.82 4.15
N GLU A 54 18.66 4.27 5.15
CA GLU A 54 18.10 4.90 6.35
C GLU A 54 18.25 6.41 6.22
N VAL A 55 17.16 7.15 6.41
CA VAL A 55 17.14 8.61 6.38
C VAL A 55 16.53 9.12 7.67
N SER A 56 17.10 10.17 8.25
CA SER A 56 16.45 10.84 9.37
C SER A 56 15.06 11.33 8.93
N GLY A 57 14.04 11.17 9.79
CA GLY A 57 12.65 11.50 9.43
C GLY A 57 12.36 13.00 9.26
N LYS A 58 13.38 13.84 9.02
CA LYS A 58 13.19 15.25 8.69
C LYS A 58 12.70 15.38 7.26
N LEU A 59 11.59 16.10 7.05
CA LEU A 59 10.92 16.24 5.76
C LEU A 59 11.80 16.81 4.64
N ASP A 60 12.75 17.68 4.99
CA ASP A 60 13.72 18.29 4.08
C ASP A 60 14.80 17.33 3.56
N GLN A 61 14.98 16.20 4.23
CA GLN A 61 15.94 15.15 3.86
C GLN A 61 15.32 14.01 3.08
N LEU A 62 13.98 14.01 2.87
CA LEU A 62 13.28 12.97 2.14
C LEU A 62 13.33 13.24 0.64
N ASP A 63 13.93 12.33 -0.11
CA ASP A 63 14.08 12.42 -1.57
C ASP A 63 12.80 12.09 -2.35
N THR A 64 11.75 11.62 -1.66
CA THR A 64 10.51 11.20 -2.30
C THR A 64 9.26 11.81 -1.68
N VAL A 65 8.33 12.17 -2.56
CA VAL A 65 7.01 12.68 -2.18
C VAL A 65 6.23 11.66 -1.33
N GLU A 66 6.40 10.38 -1.61
CA GLU A 66 5.74 9.27 -0.94
C GLU A 66 6.23 9.13 0.51
N ALA A 67 7.54 9.23 0.75
CA ALA A 67 8.12 9.21 2.09
C ALA A 67 7.64 10.43 2.90
N ALA A 68 7.61 11.61 2.30
CA ALA A 68 7.09 12.82 2.92
C ALA A 68 5.58 12.69 3.26
N ALA A 69 4.80 12.02 2.41
CA ALA A 69 3.40 11.72 2.70
C ALA A 69 3.28 10.73 3.88
N LEU A 70 4.08 9.66 3.91
CA LEU A 70 4.07 8.69 5.00
C LEU A 70 4.40 9.34 6.34
N MET A 71 5.37 10.25 6.38
CA MET A 71 5.72 10.96 7.60
C MET A 71 4.56 11.74 8.22
N ARG A 72 3.67 12.25 7.41
CA ARG A 72 2.48 13.01 7.85
C ARG A 72 1.31 12.13 8.26
N LEU A 73 1.29 10.85 7.87
CA LEU A 73 0.25 9.91 8.29
C LEU A 73 0.53 9.42 9.72
N LYS A 74 -0.47 9.56 10.60
CA LYS A 74 -0.31 9.25 12.03
C LYS A 74 -0.24 7.75 12.30
N LYS A 75 -1.09 6.97 11.66
CA LYS A 75 -1.29 5.54 11.95
C LYS A 75 -0.46 4.63 11.04
N GLN A 76 -0.25 5.01 9.79
CA GLN A 76 0.48 4.21 8.81
C GLN A 76 1.99 4.34 9.05
N LYS A 77 2.67 3.20 8.97
CA LYS A 77 4.12 3.09 9.13
C LYS A 77 4.82 2.51 7.89
N ALA A 78 4.08 1.89 6.99
CA ALA A 78 4.61 1.23 5.80
C ALA A 78 3.89 1.68 4.53
N MET A 79 4.64 1.79 3.44
CA MET A 79 4.15 1.95 2.07
C MET A 79 4.86 1.00 1.12
N ILE A 80 4.12 0.45 0.17
CA ILE A 80 4.65 -0.29 -0.96
C ILE A 80 4.19 0.40 -2.24
N LEU A 81 5.15 0.71 -3.09
CA LEU A 81 4.95 1.32 -4.39
C LEU A 81 5.15 0.23 -5.44
N ALA A 82 4.11 -0.11 -6.19
CA ALA A 82 4.20 -1.16 -7.19
C ALA A 82 3.21 -0.93 -8.34
N ARG A 83 3.54 -1.48 -9.52
CA ARG A 83 2.67 -1.46 -10.69
C ARG A 83 2.43 -2.90 -11.15
N THR A 84 1.37 -3.50 -10.62
CA THR A 84 0.94 -4.84 -10.99
C THR A 84 0.05 -4.81 -12.25
N PRO A 85 -0.13 -5.93 -12.99
CA PRO A 85 -0.70 -5.92 -14.33
C PRO A 85 -2.09 -5.31 -14.44
N PHE A 86 -3.01 -5.68 -13.57
CA PHE A 86 -4.39 -5.18 -13.66
C PHE A 86 -4.55 -3.79 -13.04
N VAL A 87 -3.81 -3.49 -11.99
CA VAL A 87 -3.71 -2.14 -11.43
C VAL A 87 -3.12 -1.18 -12.46
N GLY A 88 -2.10 -1.61 -13.23
CA GLY A 88 -1.51 -0.85 -14.32
C GLY A 88 -2.54 -0.40 -15.35
N LYS A 89 -3.49 -1.25 -15.72
CA LYS A 89 -4.61 -0.91 -16.64
C LYS A 89 -5.49 0.23 -16.11
N TYR A 90 -5.76 0.26 -14.81
CA TYR A 90 -6.51 1.35 -14.19
C TYR A 90 -5.74 2.66 -14.15
N ILE A 91 -4.43 2.59 -13.90
CA ILE A 91 -3.54 3.75 -13.93
C ILE A 91 -3.49 4.36 -15.35
N GLU A 92 -3.37 3.51 -16.39
CA GLU A 92 -3.40 3.92 -17.79
C GLU A 92 -4.73 4.53 -18.19
N ALA A 93 -5.82 3.89 -17.80
CA ALA A 93 -7.17 4.39 -18.07
C ALA A 93 -7.53 5.66 -17.28
N GLY A 94 -6.72 6.07 -16.30
CA GLY A 94 -7.02 7.20 -15.43
C GLY A 94 -8.28 6.99 -14.59
N LYS A 95 -8.62 5.74 -14.24
CA LYS A 95 -9.86 5.39 -13.54
C LYS A 95 -9.59 4.88 -12.13
N PRO A 96 -10.44 5.21 -11.15
CA PRO A 96 -10.37 4.65 -9.81
C PRO A 96 -10.85 3.19 -9.80
N ILE A 97 -10.44 2.42 -8.78
CA ILE A 97 -10.91 1.05 -8.56
C ILE A 97 -11.98 1.06 -7.47
N GLY A 98 -13.16 0.52 -7.77
CA GLY A 98 -14.25 0.35 -6.81
C GLY A 98 -14.25 -1.03 -6.18
N ALA A 99 -14.70 -1.13 -4.93
CA ALA A 99 -14.79 -2.41 -4.24
C ALA A 99 -15.93 -3.26 -4.79
N CYS A 100 -15.57 -4.42 -5.34
CA CYS A 100 -16.49 -5.49 -5.74
C CYS A 100 -16.24 -6.79 -4.97
N LEU A 101 -15.26 -6.79 -4.06
CA LEU A 101 -14.89 -7.89 -3.18
C LEU A 101 -14.88 -7.42 -1.74
N ASP A 102 -15.30 -8.29 -0.83
CA ASP A 102 -15.38 -8.00 0.60
C ASP A 102 -14.02 -7.70 1.21
N ASP A 103 -12.98 -8.44 0.81
CA ASP A 103 -11.61 -8.19 1.25
C ASP A 103 -11.10 -6.80 0.84
N MET A 104 -11.47 -6.32 -0.36
CA MET A 104 -11.15 -4.95 -0.74
C MET A 104 -11.89 -3.93 0.14
N ALA A 105 -13.18 -4.13 0.39
CA ALA A 105 -13.96 -3.24 1.24
C ALA A 105 -13.40 -3.18 2.66
N GLN A 106 -12.95 -4.31 3.20
CA GLN A 106 -12.36 -4.44 4.55
C GLN A 106 -10.96 -3.82 4.63
N ILE A 107 -10.04 -4.27 3.79
CA ILE A 107 -8.61 -3.99 3.90
C ILE A 107 -8.22 -2.66 3.26
N ILE A 108 -8.82 -2.33 2.12
CA ILE A 108 -8.47 -1.11 1.38
C ILE A 108 -9.52 -0.02 1.59
N GLY A 109 -10.78 -0.38 1.52
CA GLY A 109 -11.91 0.54 1.57
C GLY A 109 -12.75 0.51 0.29
N ARG A 110 -13.75 1.38 0.23
CA ARG A 110 -14.76 1.39 -0.83
C ARG A 110 -14.19 1.68 -2.22
N ARG A 111 -13.17 2.54 -2.31
CA ARG A 111 -12.66 3.05 -3.58
C ARG A 111 -11.20 3.45 -3.43
N VAL A 112 -10.39 3.05 -4.38
CA VAL A 112 -9.00 3.52 -4.51
C VAL A 112 -9.00 4.69 -5.50
N PRO A 113 -8.72 5.93 -5.03
CA PRO A 113 -8.71 7.09 -5.89
C PRO A 113 -7.47 7.13 -6.78
N ILE A 114 -7.59 7.83 -7.90
CA ILE A 114 -6.44 8.25 -8.70
C ILE A 114 -6.07 9.68 -8.31
N VAL A 115 -4.78 9.92 -8.07
CA VAL A 115 -4.27 11.19 -7.57
C VAL A 115 -3.01 11.61 -8.32
N HIS A 116 -2.67 12.89 -8.30
CA HIS A 116 -1.36 13.34 -8.77
C HIS A 116 -0.29 13.04 -7.71
N ARG A 117 0.97 13.03 -8.14
CA ARG A 117 2.10 12.78 -7.27
C ARG A 117 2.44 14.02 -6.44
N SER A 118 1.64 14.30 -5.44
CA SER A 118 1.88 15.35 -4.44
C SER A 118 1.64 14.82 -3.03
N VAL A 119 2.37 15.35 -2.06
CA VAL A 119 2.25 14.95 -0.64
C VAL A 119 0.81 15.07 -0.18
N ARG A 120 0.14 16.20 -0.49
CA ARG A 120 -1.22 16.48 -0.06
C ARG A 120 -2.24 15.51 -0.67
N GLU A 121 -2.15 15.23 -1.97
CA GLU A 121 -3.12 14.35 -2.62
C GLU A 121 -2.94 12.90 -2.21
N ILE A 122 -1.70 12.43 -2.06
CA ILE A 122 -1.41 11.10 -1.55
C ILE A 122 -1.96 10.96 -0.11
N GLN A 123 -1.69 11.92 0.76
CA GLN A 123 -2.15 11.92 2.13
C GLN A 123 -3.68 11.88 2.20
N ASN A 124 -4.37 12.80 1.52
CA ASN A 124 -5.83 12.87 1.50
C ASN A 124 -6.46 11.55 0.97
N GLY A 125 -5.87 10.97 -0.06
CA GLY A 125 -6.33 9.68 -0.60
C GLY A 125 -6.17 8.54 0.40
N LEU A 126 -5.05 8.51 1.13
CA LEU A 126 -4.73 7.47 2.12
C LEU A 126 -5.46 7.65 3.47
N GLU A 127 -6.11 8.79 3.73
CA GLU A 127 -7.00 8.95 4.88
C GLU A 127 -8.29 8.13 4.74
N THR A 128 -8.76 7.92 3.54
CA THR A 128 -10.02 7.23 3.25
C THR A 128 -9.85 5.83 2.67
N SER A 129 -8.64 5.49 2.24
CA SER A 129 -8.30 4.22 1.59
C SER A 129 -6.90 3.78 2.02
N SER A 130 -6.65 2.48 2.09
CA SER A 130 -5.27 1.97 2.29
C SER A 130 -4.46 1.94 0.98
N ALA A 131 -4.97 2.51 -0.11
CA ALA A 131 -4.27 2.60 -1.39
C ALA A 131 -4.68 3.84 -2.18
N VAL A 132 -3.75 4.33 -3.01
CA VAL A 132 -4.01 5.33 -4.05
C VAL A 132 -3.31 4.93 -5.34
N LEU A 133 -3.84 5.36 -6.50
CA LEU A 133 -3.20 5.22 -7.80
C LEU A 133 -2.54 6.54 -8.17
N LEU A 134 -1.24 6.55 -8.40
CA LEU A 134 -0.55 7.73 -8.91
C LEU A 134 -0.66 7.76 -10.43
N LYS A 135 -1.26 8.83 -10.95
CA LYS A 135 -1.53 9.01 -12.37
C LYS A 135 -0.27 8.77 -13.23
N GLY A 136 -0.36 7.82 -14.16
CA GLY A 136 0.72 7.47 -15.08
C GLY A 136 1.94 6.79 -14.45
N ARG A 137 1.87 6.32 -13.17
CA ARG A 137 3.02 5.76 -12.46
C ARG A 137 2.76 4.37 -11.87
N TYR A 138 2.36 4.30 -10.63
CA TYR A 138 2.18 3.08 -9.84
C TYR A 138 1.09 3.28 -8.80
N ALA A 139 0.70 2.20 -8.13
CA ALA A 139 -0.10 2.27 -6.91
C ALA A 139 0.81 2.45 -5.69
N VAL A 140 0.30 3.16 -4.70
CA VAL A 140 0.85 3.22 -3.35
C VAL A 140 -0.15 2.52 -2.45
N THR A 141 0.27 1.45 -1.80
CA THR A 141 -0.49 0.81 -0.71
C THR A 141 0.15 1.13 0.62
N CYS A 142 -0.63 1.25 1.68
CA CYS A 142 -0.13 1.59 3.00
C CYS A 142 -0.76 0.73 4.10
N GLY A 143 -0.03 0.61 5.21
CA GLY A 143 -0.44 -0.10 6.40
C GLY A 143 0.29 0.38 7.65
N ARG A 144 -0.16 -0.09 8.81
CA ARG A 144 0.54 0.10 10.09
C ARG A 144 1.79 -0.76 10.17
N THR A 145 1.80 -1.87 9.41
CA THR A 145 2.91 -2.80 9.27
C THR A 145 3.21 -3.04 7.79
N LEU A 146 4.38 -3.61 7.49
CA LEU A 146 4.71 -4.08 6.12
C LEU A 146 3.75 -5.18 5.66
N TYR A 147 3.32 -6.05 6.57
CA TYR A 147 2.30 -7.07 6.30
C TYR A 147 0.99 -6.47 5.79
N GLU A 148 0.46 -5.43 6.45
CA GLU A 148 -0.76 -4.75 6.02
C GLU A 148 -0.60 -4.08 4.65
N ALA A 149 0.52 -3.39 4.42
CA ALA A 149 0.80 -2.74 3.15
C ALA A 149 0.93 -3.75 2.00
N TYR A 150 1.56 -4.91 2.25
CA TYR A 150 1.69 -6.02 1.31
C TYR A 150 0.34 -6.68 1.03
N THR A 151 -0.44 -6.98 2.07
CA THR A 151 -1.78 -7.55 1.93
C THR A 151 -2.68 -6.61 1.11
N ALA A 152 -2.60 -5.30 1.35
CA ALA A 152 -3.33 -4.31 0.56
C ALA A 152 -2.91 -4.34 -0.93
N LEU A 153 -1.62 -4.58 -1.25
CA LEU A 153 -1.15 -4.73 -2.63
C LEU A 153 -1.77 -5.95 -3.32
N LEU A 154 -1.77 -7.11 -2.64
CA LEU A 154 -2.35 -8.34 -3.18
C LEU A 154 -3.86 -8.19 -3.43
N VAL A 155 -4.57 -7.64 -2.45
CA VAL A 155 -6.03 -7.42 -2.54
C VAL A 155 -6.36 -6.40 -3.62
N LEU A 156 -5.54 -5.36 -3.80
CA LEU A 156 -5.72 -4.36 -4.84
C LEU A 156 -5.61 -4.98 -6.23
N GLU A 157 -4.58 -5.78 -6.50
CA GLU A 157 -4.41 -6.47 -7.79
C GLU A 157 -5.54 -7.46 -8.05
N LYS A 158 -5.91 -8.27 -7.04
CA LYS A 158 -7.06 -9.19 -7.13
C LYS A 158 -8.34 -8.45 -7.51
N SER A 159 -8.63 -7.33 -6.85
CA SER A 159 -9.84 -6.54 -7.08
C SER A 159 -9.82 -5.87 -8.46
N ALA A 160 -8.68 -5.34 -8.89
CA ALA A 160 -8.51 -4.80 -10.23
C ALA A 160 -8.75 -5.89 -11.30
N LYS A 161 -8.18 -7.09 -11.09
CA LYS A 161 -8.36 -8.25 -11.99
C LYS A 161 -9.83 -8.64 -12.11
N VAL A 162 -10.55 -8.75 -10.99
CA VAL A 162 -11.99 -9.08 -11.00
C VAL A 162 -12.80 -8.02 -11.73
N ASN A 163 -12.59 -6.75 -11.43
CA ASN A 163 -13.28 -5.64 -12.10
C ASN A 163 -13.03 -5.64 -13.62
N VAL A 164 -11.78 -5.86 -14.08
CA VAL A 164 -11.43 -5.93 -15.51
C VAL A 164 -12.11 -7.12 -16.16
N LYS A 165 -12.07 -8.31 -15.54
CA LYS A 165 -12.73 -9.50 -16.10
C LYS A 165 -14.25 -9.35 -16.14
N ALA A 166 -14.85 -8.80 -15.09
CA ALA A 166 -16.28 -8.56 -15.05
C ALA A 166 -16.75 -7.55 -16.10
N SER A 167 -15.91 -6.60 -16.51
CA SER A 167 -16.28 -5.62 -17.55
C SER A 167 -16.63 -6.25 -18.89
N VAL A 168 -16.12 -7.46 -19.19
CA VAL A 168 -16.42 -8.21 -20.41
C VAL A 168 -17.84 -8.78 -20.42
N ILE A 169 -18.42 -9.00 -19.24
CA ILE A 169 -19.75 -9.61 -19.04
C ILE A 169 -20.77 -8.63 -18.44
N GLY A 170 -20.60 -7.33 -18.67
CA GLY A 170 -21.53 -6.29 -18.22
C GLY A 170 -21.09 -5.49 -17.01
N GLY A 171 -19.92 -5.78 -16.43
CA GLY A 171 -19.32 -5.03 -15.32
C GLY A 171 -19.53 -5.66 -13.95
N ALA A 172 -18.69 -5.25 -13.00
CA ALA A 172 -18.79 -5.69 -11.61
C ALA A 172 -19.83 -4.85 -10.85
N ARG A 173 -20.66 -5.54 -10.05
CA ARG A 173 -21.51 -4.85 -9.07
C ARG A 173 -20.67 -4.43 -7.88
N HIS A 174 -20.60 -3.13 -7.62
CA HIS A 174 -19.83 -2.61 -6.48
C HIS A 174 -20.64 -2.70 -5.18
N ILE A 175 -19.93 -2.96 -4.08
CA ILE A 175 -20.48 -3.02 -2.73
C ILE A 175 -20.98 -1.63 -2.31
N GLY A 176 -22.12 -1.59 -1.65
CA GLY A 176 -22.76 -0.35 -1.18
C GLY A 176 -21.88 0.45 -0.21
N LYS A 177 -22.13 1.77 -0.13
CA LYS A 177 -21.33 2.67 0.73
C LYS A 177 -21.42 2.29 2.20
N LEU A 178 -22.60 1.92 2.68
CA LEU A 178 -22.83 1.54 4.08
C LEU A 178 -22.14 0.23 4.41
N ASP A 179 -22.30 -0.78 3.54
CA ASP A 179 -21.69 -2.10 3.74
C ASP A 179 -20.16 -2.02 3.77
N CYS A 180 -19.57 -1.29 2.82
CA CYS A 180 -18.12 -1.03 2.83
C CYS A 180 -17.66 -0.36 4.14
N ARG A 181 -18.44 0.61 4.65
CA ARG A 181 -18.10 1.31 5.90
C ARG A 181 -18.16 0.38 7.10
N LEU A 182 -19.20 -0.44 7.17
CA LEU A 182 -19.35 -1.42 8.25
C LEU A 182 -18.23 -2.46 8.22
N MET A 183 -17.96 -3.06 7.06
CA MET A 183 -16.88 -4.02 6.86
C MET A 183 -15.52 -3.44 7.25
N ARG A 184 -15.23 -2.21 6.81
CA ARG A 184 -13.98 -1.52 7.11
C ARG A 184 -13.83 -1.24 8.61
N ASN A 185 -14.87 -0.72 9.25
CA ASN A 185 -14.84 -0.41 10.68
C ASN A 185 -14.66 -1.67 11.52
N PHE A 186 -15.35 -2.76 11.17
CA PHE A 186 -15.21 -4.03 11.85
C PHE A 186 -13.78 -4.61 11.71
N TYR A 187 -13.21 -4.56 10.51
CA TYR A 187 -11.84 -4.97 10.25
C TYR A 187 -10.84 -4.17 11.10
N LEU A 188 -10.93 -2.85 11.07
CA LEU A 188 -10.04 -1.97 11.84
C LEU A 188 -10.17 -2.17 13.35
N TYR A 189 -11.39 -2.44 13.85
CA TYR A 189 -11.62 -2.72 15.25
C TYR A 189 -10.99 -4.04 15.69
N ARG A 190 -11.19 -5.13 14.95
CA ARG A 190 -10.57 -6.43 15.26
C ARG A 190 -9.05 -6.35 15.26
N TYR A 191 -8.47 -5.68 14.28
CA TYR A 191 -7.02 -5.52 14.19
C TYR A 191 -6.46 -4.69 15.35
N SER A 192 -7.14 -3.63 15.76
CA SER A 192 -6.69 -2.83 16.91
C SER A 192 -6.77 -3.57 18.24
N LYS A 193 -7.65 -4.57 18.35
CA LYS A 193 -7.74 -5.43 19.54
C LYS A 193 -6.58 -6.45 19.56
N SER A 194 -6.30 -7.09 18.43
CA SER A 194 -5.18 -8.05 18.33
C SER A 194 -3.81 -7.39 18.55
N GLU A 195 -3.60 -6.13 18.15
CA GLU A 195 -2.36 -5.40 18.45
C GLU A 195 -2.20 -5.17 19.96
N LYS A 196 -3.27 -4.79 20.67
CA LYS A 196 -3.20 -4.59 22.12
C LYS A 196 -2.93 -5.89 22.87
N GLU A 197 -3.56 -6.98 22.45
CA GLU A 197 -3.32 -8.30 23.05
C GLU A 197 -1.86 -8.76 22.85
N LEU A 198 -1.24 -8.46 21.70
CA LEU A 198 0.17 -8.78 21.44
C LEU A 198 1.14 -7.86 22.20
N ASP A 199 0.81 -6.59 22.39
CA ASP A 199 1.62 -5.65 23.17
C ASP A 199 1.55 -6.00 24.66
N ASP A 200 0.39 -6.37 25.19
CA ASP A 200 0.19 -6.81 26.57
C ASP A 200 0.91 -8.14 26.89
N ASP A 201 1.00 -9.07 25.93
CA ASP A 201 1.74 -10.34 26.08
C ASP A 201 3.29 -10.16 26.05
N ILE A 202 3.80 -9.03 25.54
CA ILE A 202 5.24 -8.72 25.49
C ILE A 202 5.70 -7.97 26.75
N GLU A 203 4.79 -7.27 27.45
CA GLU A 203 5.10 -6.52 28.68
C GLU A 203 4.86 -7.35 29.97
N GLY A 204 4.29 -8.55 29.91
CA GLY A 204 4.07 -9.48 31.03
C GLY A 204 5.12 -10.57 31.12
#